data_da8573bc9412fd3428f5c369afaf6618
#
_entry.id   da8573bc9412fd3428f5c369afaf6618
#
_cell.length_a   1.000
_cell.length_b   1.000
_cell.length_c   1.000
_cell.angle_alpha   90.00
_cell.angle_beta   90.00
_cell.angle_gamma   90.00
#
_symmetry.space_group_name_H-M   'P 1'
#
loop_
_entity.id
_entity.type
_entity.pdbx_description
1 polymer ?
#
loop_
_entity_poly.entity_id
_entity_poly.type
_entity_poly.pdbx_seq_one_letter_code
_entity_poly.pdbx_strand_id
1 'polypeptide(L)'
;MTSTSQAQLSTRRRAPSRRIGTAMAAEAATFAIASAIHFGTGFTQAAIPELMIAAVLAAGGSAVLTRRAHAWGVAVGVAAFATFGTMVGLAIIASGRQDLPDLVYHASILTALVITLASLARTRPET
;
A
#
# COMPACT_ATOMS: atom_id res chain seq x y z
N MET A 1 32.25 -27.66 22.44
CA MET A 1 32.22 -27.18 21.04
C MET A 1 30.79 -27.16 20.52
N THR A 2 29.90 -26.27 21.01
CA THR A 2 28.49 -26.20 20.53
C THR A 2 27.86 -24.82 20.71
N SER A 3 28.67 -23.75 20.86
CA SER A 3 28.12 -22.42 21.16
C SER A 3 27.98 -21.47 19.97
N THR A 4 28.51 -21.83 18.80
CA THR A 4 28.56 -20.94 17.62
C THR A 4 27.36 -21.12 16.69
N SER A 5 26.59 -22.21 16.81
CA SER A 5 25.50 -22.52 15.88
C SER A 5 24.18 -21.82 16.22
N GLN A 6 23.96 -21.45 17.47
CA GLN A 6 22.70 -20.77 17.88
C GLN A 6 22.72 -19.27 17.58
N ALA A 7 23.90 -18.64 17.56
CA ALA A 7 24.00 -17.21 17.25
C ALA A 7 23.71 -16.87 15.77
N GLN A 8 23.86 -17.84 14.86
CA GLN A 8 23.57 -17.62 13.43
C GLN A 8 22.10 -17.78 13.05
N LEU A 9 21.28 -18.35 13.92
CA LEU A 9 19.84 -18.56 13.65
C LEU A 9 18.96 -17.36 14.01
N SER A 10 19.48 -16.41 14.80
CA SER A 10 18.67 -15.30 15.32
C SER A 10 18.59 -14.05 14.43
N THR A 11 19.34 -13.97 13.34
CA THR A 11 19.38 -12.77 12.50
C THR A 11 18.74 -12.94 11.12
N ARG A 12 17.86 -13.89 10.92
CA ARG A 12 17.01 -13.88 9.71
C ARG A 12 15.97 -12.75 9.85
N ARG A 13 16.41 -11.52 9.62
CA ARG A 13 15.50 -10.40 9.38
C ARG A 13 14.46 -10.86 8.36
N ARG A 14 13.23 -11.05 8.79
CA ARG A 14 12.14 -11.37 7.87
C ARG A 14 11.90 -10.13 7.00
N ALA A 15 12.60 -10.07 5.88
CA ALA A 15 12.31 -9.08 4.87
C ALA A 15 10.83 -9.19 4.45
N PRO A 16 10.15 -8.06 4.18
CA PRO A 16 8.79 -8.11 3.66
C PRO A 16 8.76 -9.04 2.44
N SER A 17 7.76 -9.91 2.40
CA SER A 17 7.69 -10.94 1.37
C SER A 17 7.45 -10.31 -0.01
N ARG A 18 7.91 -10.98 -1.07
CA ARG A 18 7.59 -10.57 -2.46
C ARG A 18 6.08 -10.39 -2.67
N ARG A 19 5.25 -11.17 -1.96
CA ARG A 19 3.79 -11.07 -2.02
C ARG A 19 3.28 -9.68 -1.61
N ILE A 20 3.88 -9.06 -0.58
CA ILE A 20 3.52 -7.71 -0.15
C ILE A 20 3.89 -6.69 -1.24
N GLY A 21 5.10 -6.79 -1.81
CA GLY A 21 5.50 -5.89 -2.90
C GLY A 21 4.62 -6.03 -4.14
N THR A 22 4.19 -7.25 -4.48
CA THR A 22 3.25 -7.49 -5.58
C THR A 22 1.85 -6.95 -5.27
N ALA A 23 1.36 -7.10 -4.03
CA ALA A 23 0.08 -6.53 -3.61
C ALA A 23 0.09 -5.00 -3.73
N MET A 24 1.14 -4.33 -3.23
CA MET A 24 1.30 -2.89 -3.36
C MET A 24 1.37 -2.43 -4.83
N ALA A 25 2.01 -3.20 -5.71
CA ALA A 25 2.05 -2.91 -7.14
C ALA A 25 0.67 -3.06 -7.79
N ALA A 26 -0.11 -4.05 -7.39
CA ALA A 26 -1.49 -4.23 -7.86
C ALA A 26 -2.40 -3.10 -7.37
N GLU A 27 -2.28 -2.71 -6.10
CA GLU A 27 -2.99 -1.56 -5.52
C GLU A 27 -2.62 -0.26 -6.26
N ALA A 28 -1.34 -0.04 -6.56
CA ALA A 28 -0.89 1.10 -7.35
C ALA A 28 -1.52 1.13 -8.74
N ALA A 29 -1.61 -0.02 -9.41
CA ALA A 29 -2.23 -0.13 -10.73
C ALA A 29 -3.73 0.21 -10.68
N THR A 30 -4.46 -0.23 -9.65
CA THR A 30 -5.89 0.11 -9.49
C THR A 30 -6.10 1.61 -9.30
N PHE A 31 -5.28 2.28 -8.49
CA PHE A 31 -5.34 3.75 -8.33
C PHE A 31 -4.97 4.48 -9.62
N ALA A 32 -4.00 4.00 -10.38
CA ALA A 32 -3.64 4.59 -11.67
C ALA A 32 -4.79 4.49 -12.68
N ILE A 33 -5.50 3.36 -12.71
CA ILE A 33 -6.69 3.17 -13.56
C ILE A 33 -7.82 4.10 -13.13
N ALA A 34 -8.14 4.17 -11.83
CA ALA A 34 -9.17 5.05 -11.31
C ALA A 34 -8.86 6.52 -11.63
N SER A 35 -7.62 6.95 -11.40
CA SER A 35 -7.14 8.28 -11.76
C SER A 35 -7.34 8.58 -13.26
N ALA A 36 -6.98 7.63 -14.14
CA ALA A 36 -7.16 7.80 -15.58
C ALA A 36 -8.65 7.95 -15.97
N ILE A 37 -9.53 7.19 -15.33
CA ILE A 37 -10.99 7.31 -15.53
C ILE A 37 -11.48 8.68 -15.07
N HIS A 38 -11.06 9.16 -13.89
CA HIS A 38 -11.44 10.45 -13.36
C HIS A 38 -10.90 11.60 -14.22
N PHE A 39 -9.70 11.51 -14.78
CA PHE A 39 -9.21 12.49 -15.76
C PHE A 39 -10.08 12.49 -17.03
N GLY A 40 -10.43 11.30 -17.53
CA GLY A 40 -11.28 11.16 -18.72
C GLY A 40 -12.70 11.72 -18.55
N THR A 41 -13.21 11.72 -17.32
CA THR A 41 -14.54 12.29 -16.99
C THR A 41 -14.48 13.74 -16.51
N GLY A 42 -13.30 14.35 -16.47
CA GLY A 42 -13.10 15.73 -16.01
C GLY A 42 -13.12 15.91 -14.49
N PHE A 43 -13.12 14.82 -13.72
CA PHE A 43 -13.13 14.87 -12.26
C PHE A 43 -11.70 14.91 -11.68
N THR A 44 -10.98 15.98 -11.98
CA THR A 44 -9.56 16.15 -11.64
C THR A 44 -9.30 16.19 -10.14
N GLN A 45 -10.27 16.60 -9.32
CA GLN A 45 -10.15 16.65 -7.86
C GLN A 45 -9.94 15.27 -7.24
N ALA A 46 -10.49 14.21 -7.82
CA ALA A 46 -10.22 12.83 -7.41
C ALA A 46 -8.99 12.26 -8.12
N ALA A 47 -8.83 12.57 -9.42
CA ALA A 47 -7.76 12.03 -10.24
C ALA A 47 -6.35 12.32 -9.69
N ILE A 48 -6.11 13.56 -9.23
CA ILE A 48 -4.78 13.97 -8.75
C ILE A 48 -4.38 13.22 -7.48
N PRO A 49 -5.19 13.18 -6.39
CA PRO A 49 -4.86 12.39 -5.21
C PRO A 49 -4.66 10.90 -5.50
N GLU A 50 -5.49 10.30 -6.35
CA GLU A 50 -5.35 8.89 -6.74
C GLU A 50 -4.03 8.62 -7.48
N LEU A 51 -3.63 9.51 -8.38
CA LEU A 51 -2.34 9.40 -9.07
C LEU A 51 -1.17 9.49 -8.10
N MET A 52 -1.25 10.37 -7.11
CA MET A 52 -0.23 10.48 -6.07
C MET A 52 -0.14 9.21 -5.24
N ILE A 53 -1.27 8.64 -4.82
CA ILE A 53 -1.32 7.37 -4.09
C ILE A 53 -0.73 6.25 -4.95
N ALA A 54 -1.10 6.17 -6.24
CA ALA A 54 -0.54 5.20 -7.17
C ALA A 54 1.00 5.28 -7.24
N ALA A 55 1.54 6.49 -7.39
CA ALA A 55 2.98 6.71 -7.51
C ALA A 55 3.73 6.27 -6.25
N VAL A 56 3.25 6.64 -5.06
CA VAL A 56 3.93 6.26 -3.80
C VAL A 56 3.80 4.77 -3.52
N LEU A 57 2.67 4.13 -3.82
CA LEU A 57 2.49 2.68 -3.70
C LEU A 57 3.41 1.92 -4.65
N ALA A 58 3.56 2.39 -5.89
CA ALA A 58 4.49 1.81 -6.86
C ALA A 58 5.94 1.91 -6.37
N ALA A 59 6.34 3.05 -5.81
CA ALA A 59 7.67 3.25 -5.23
C ALA A 59 7.90 2.33 -4.02
N GLY A 60 6.95 2.24 -3.10
CA GLY A 60 7.01 1.35 -1.93
C GLY A 60 7.07 -0.12 -2.32
N GLY A 61 6.20 -0.55 -3.22
CA GLY A 61 6.19 -1.91 -3.76
C GLY A 61 7.50 -2.27 -4.45
N SER A 62 8.05 -1.36 -5.25
CA SER A 62 9.36 -1.51 -5.90
C SER A 62 10.49 -1.66 -4.88
N ALA A 63 10.50 -0.86 -3.81
CA ALA A 63 11.51 -0.97 -2.75
C ALA A 63 11.49 -2.35 -2.08
N VAL A 64 10.28 -2.91 -1.85
CA VAL A 64 10.10 -4.25 -1.30
C VAL A 64 10.56 -5.32 -2.28
N LEU A 65 10.17 -5.24 -3.56
CA LEU A 65 10.53 -6.21 -4.59
C LEU A 65 12.03 -6.25 -4.86
N THR A 66 12.70 -5.09 -4.81
CA THR A 66 14.15 -4.94 -4.98
C THR A 66 14.95 -5.14 -3.69
N ARG A 67 14.28 -5.47 -2.57
CA ARG A 67 14.90 -5.74 -1.26
C ARG A 67 15.84 -4.63 -0.77
N ARG A 68 15.47 -3.38 -0.99
CA ARG A 68 16.28 -2.23 -0.54
C ARG A 68 16.39 -2.20 0.99
N ALA A 69 17.50 -1.67 1.48
CA ALA A 69 17.61 -1.29 2.88
C ALA A 69 16.45 -0.33 3.22
N HIS A 70 15.86 -0.43 4.37
CA HIS A 70 14.69 0.37 4.79
C HIS A 70 13.37 0.09 4.02
N ALA A 71 13.31 -0.91 3.12
CA ALA A 71 12.10 -1.24 2.36
C ALA A 71 10.86 -1.44 3.25
N TRP A 72 11.04 -2.01 4.45
CA TRP A 72 9.94 -2.20 5.40
C TRP A 72 9.38 -0.86 5.87
N GLY A 73 10.22 0.07 6.33
CA GLY A 73 9.78 1.38 6.80
C GLY A 73 9.10 2.20 5.72
N VAL A 74 9.67 2.18 4.50
CA VAL A 74 9.08 2.83 3.31
C VAL A 74 7.72 2.22 3.01
N ALA A 75 7.59 0.90 2.97
CA ALA A 75 6.34 0.21 2.67
C ALA A 75 5.25 0.52 3.70
N VAL A 76 5.58 0.54 5.00
CA VAL A 76 4.64 0.91 6.07
C VAL A 76 4.18 2.35 5.93
N GLY A 77 5.10 3.30 5.73
CA GLY A 77 4.77 4.71 5.56
C GLY A 77 3.86 4.95 4.36
N VAL A 78 4.19 4.33 3.23
CA VAL A 78 3.40 4.43 1.98
C VAL A 78 2.02 3.79 2.14
N ALA A 79 1.94 2.58 2.70
CA ALA A 79 0.66 1.89 2.91
C ALA A 79 -0.24 2.66 3.89
N ALA A 80 0.32 3.23 4.96
CA ALA A 80 -0.41 4.08 5.90
C ALA A 80 -0.92 5.36 5.23
N PHE A 81 -0.09 6.02 4.42
CA PHE A 81 -0.49 7.20 3.65
C PHE A 81 -1.62 6.88 2.67
N ALA A 82 -1.50 5.79 1.91
CA ALA A 82 -2.54 5.35 0.97
C ALA A 82 -3.85 5.00 1.68
N THR A 83 -3.77 4.30 2.81
CA THR A 83 -4.94 3.96 3.64
C THR A 83 -5.65 5.22 4.13
N PHE A 84 -4.90 6.18 4.67
CA PHE A 84 -5.47 7.43 5.15
C PHE A 84 -6.12 8.24 4.01
N GLY A 85 -5.43 8.37 2.86
CA GLY A 85 -5.97 9.06 1.69
C GLY A 85 -7.27 8.42 1.17
N THR A 86 -7.33 7.09 1.14
CA THR A 86 -8.53 6.34 0.74
C THR A 86 -9.68 6.54 1.74
N MET A 87 -9.39 6.58 3.04
CA MET A 87 -10.41 6.89 4.07
C MET A 87 -11.00 8.29 3.89
N VAL A 88 -10.16 9.28 3.60
CA VAL A 88 -10.62 10.65 3.30
C VAL A 88 -11.49 10.66 2.05
N GLY A 89 -11.06 10.01 0.97
CA GLY A 89 -11.85 9.87 -0.27
C GLY A 89 -13.22 9.22 0.00
N LEU A 90 -13.23 8.12 0.73
CA LEU A 90 -14.47 7.42 1.09
C LEU A 90 -15.42 8.30 1.92
N ALA A 91 -14.89 9.08 2.88
CA ALA A 91 -15.69 10.00 3.68
C ALA A 91 -16.32 11.12 2.82
N ILE A 92 -15.58 11.65 1.84
CA ILE A 92 -16.08 12.66 0.90
C ILE A 92 -17.20 12.08 0.04
N ILE A 93 -17.03 10.87 -0.52
CA ILE A 93 -18.06 10.21 -1.34
C ILE A 93 -19.31 9.94 -0.50
N ALA A 94 -19.16 9.41 0.69
CA ALA A 94 -20.28 9.09 1.59
C ALA A 94 -21.05 10.32 2.03
N SER A 95 -20.40 11.49 2.15
CA SER A 95 -21.05 12.74 2.58
C SER A 95 -21.73 13.53 1.48
N GLY A 96 -21.40 13.28 0.20
CA GLY A 96 -21.87 14.15 -0.88
C GLY A 96 -22.44 13.43 -2.09
N ARG A 97 -21.66 12.59 -2.73
CA ARG A 97 -21.91 12.13 -4.09
C ARG A 97 -22.36 10.68 -4.19
N GLN A 98 -22.83 10.04 -3.29
CA GLN A 98 -23.35 8.66 -3.25
C GLN A 98 -23.33 7.89 -4.61
N ASP A 99 -22.18 7.91 -5.29
CA ASP A 99 -21.94 7.11 -6.48
C ASP A 99 -21.58 5.69 -6.04
N LEU A 100 -22.50 4.75 -6.25
CA LEU A 100 -22.34 3.38 -5.75
C LEU A 100 -21.09 2.68 -6.30
N PRO A 101 -20.73 2.77 -7.59
CA PRO A 101 -19.50 2.19 -8.11
C PRO A 101 -18.25 2.73 -7.43
N ASP A 102 -18.18 4.03 -7.20
CA ASP A 102 -17.06 4.70 -6.57
C ASP A 102 -16.95 4.34 -5.07
N LEU A 103 -18.09 4.25 -4.39
CA LEU A 103 -18.16 3.78 -3.01
C LEU A 103 -17.65 2.33 -2.87
N VAL A 104 -18.08 1.42 -3.74
CA VAL A 104 -17.65 0.02 -3.75
C VAL A 104 -16.17 -0.09 -4.05
N TYR A 105 -15.67 0.67 -5.01
CA TYR A 105 -14.26 0.74 -5.33
C TYR A 105 -13.42 1.16 -4.11
N HIS A 106 -13.75 2.30 -3.49
CA HIS A 106 -13.01 2.81 -2.34
C HIS A 106 -13.07 1.87 -1.12
N ALA A 107 -14.21 1.25 -0.85
CA ALA A 107 -14.34 0.26 0.22
C ALA A 107 -13.49 -1.00 -0.05
N SER A 108 -13.44 -1.45 -1.30
CA SER A 108 -12.66 -2.63 -1.71
C SER A 108 -11.17 -2.37 -1.61
N ILE A 109 -10.70 -1.25 -2.14
CA ILE A 109 -9.27 -0.91 -2.09
C ILE A 109 -8.81 -0.58 -0.66
N LEU A 110 -9.65 0.04 0.16
CA LEU A 110 -9.37 0.27 1.58
C LEU A 110 -9.16 -1.07 2.31
N THR A 111 -10.00 -2.06 2.04
CA THR A 111 -9.84 -3.41 2.61
C THR A 111 -8.51 -4.03 2.20
N ALA A 112 -8.13 -3.93 0.93
CA ALA A 112 -6.84 -4.43 0.44
C ALA A 112 -5.65 -3.73 1.14
N LEU A 113 -5.68 -2.40 1.24
CA LEU A 113 -4.64 -1.62 1.91
C LEU A 113 -4.50 -1.98 3.40
N VAL A 114 -5.61 -2.18 4.10
CA VAL A 114 -5.60 -2.62 5.52
C VAL A 114 -4.96 -4.01 5.64
N ILE A 115 -5.26 -4.93 4.74
CA ILE A 115 -4.64 -6.28 4.70
C ILE A 115 -3.14 -6.16 4.44
N THR A 116 -2.72 -5.31 3.50
CA THR A 116 -1.31 -5.05 3.20
C THR A 116 -0.60 -4.46 4.42
N LEU A 117 -1.19 -3.49 5.09
CA LEU A 117 -0.64 -2.86 6.30
C LEU A 117 -0.54 -3.86 7.47
N ALA A 118 -1.57 -4.68 7.69
CA ALA A 118 -1.54 -5.75 8.70
C ALA A 118 -0.47 -6.81 8.40
N SER A 119 -0.27 -7.12 7.11
CA SER A 119 0.78 -8.04 6.67
C SER A 119 2.18 -7.48 6.91
N LEU A 120 2.37 -6.19 6.67
CA LEU A 120 3.61 -5.47 6.99
C LEU A 120 3.87 -5.45 8.50
N ALA A 121 2.84 -5.22 9.33
CA ALA A 121 2.98 -5.23 10.78
C ALA A 121 3.47 -6.59 11.31
N ARG A 122 3.02 -7.68 10.70
CA ARG A 122 3.45 -9.06 11.07
C ARG A 122 4.89 -9.38 10.62
N THR A 123 5.43 -8.64 9.67
CA THR A 123 6.79 -8.84 9.14
C THR A 123 7.79 -7.83 9.72
N ARG A 124 7.42 -7.14 10.82
CA ARG A 124 8.27 -6.15 11.46
C ARG A 124 9.63 -6.77 11.81
N PRO A 125 10.75 -6.12 11.44
CA PRO A 125 12.07 -6.54 11.90
C PRO A 125 12.13 -6.44 13.42
N GLU A 126 12.64 -7.47 14.07
CA GLU A 126 12.96 -7.39 15.50
C GLU A 126 14.13 -6.39 15.65
N THR A 127 13.93 -5.40 16.51
CA THR A 127 14.94 -4.37 16.84
C THR A 127 15.97 -4.92 17.81
#